data_185f39100fc1fc9fe06a21bc08d5f6fc
#
_entry.id   185f39100fc1fc9fe06a21bc08d5f6fc
#
_cell.length_a   1.000
_cell.length_b   1.000
_cell.length_c   1.000
_cell.angle_alpha   90.00
_cell.angle_beta   90.00
_cell.angle_gamma   90.00
#
_symmetry.space_group_name_H-M   'P 1'
#
loop_
_entity.id
_entity.type
_entity.pdbx_description
1 polymer ?
#
loop_
_entity_poly.entity_id
_entity_poly.type
_entity_poly.pdbx_seq_one_letter_code
_entity_poly.pdbx_strand_id
1 'polypeptide(L)'
;MGIIFHIDVNSAYLSWTAVKLLKEAAKDEKKIDIRNIPAIIGGDREKRHGIVLAKSISAKKFGIVTGEPIANALQKCPNILIVPPEHGYYNEQSHKLMNLLRTFTPDIEQVSVDECYMDFSGIQNEYPSPLACAYKIKDTVKEKLGFTVNVGISDVKVLAKMASDFTKPDKVHTLYRREIKEKMWQLPVEELYMAGKSSVNTLHKLGIYNIGQLATSPEYILEAHLKKHGKILWEYANGIDKSVVNTKREELKGVGNSITLPYDLDNMEEIEKILLQLSEKVAGRLRKGKQMAKTVAVEVKYNDFIKASRQTTLDRCTDSGT
;
A
#
# COMPACT_ATOMS: atom_id res chain seq x y z
N MET A 1 -3.08 26.65 -9.10
CA MET A 1 -3.32 25.29 -8.57
C MET A 1 -1.96 24.73 -8.17
N GLY A 2 -1.88 24.13 -6.99
CA GLY A 2 -0.64 23.51 -6.49
C GLY A 2 -0.27 22.29 -7.33
N ILE A 3 1.03 21.97 -7.39
CA ILE A 3 1.52 20.73 -8.00
C ILE A 3 1.77 19.72 -6.88
N ILE A 4 1.29 18.51 -7.07
CA ILE A 4 1.38 17.41 -6.11
C ILE A 4 2.20 16.29 -6.73
N PHE A 5 3.15 15.76 -5.97
CA PHE A 5 3.86 14.54 -6.31
C PHE A 5 3.28 13.38 -5.50
N HIS A 6 3.12 12.22 -6.11
CA HIS A 6 2.97 10.95 -5.43
C HIS A 6 4.25 10.14 -5.60
N ILE A 7 4.85 9.73 -4.49
CA ILE A 7 6.12 8.99 -4.45
C ILE A 7 5.85 7.61 -3.90
N ASP A 8 6.27 6.56 -4.61
CA ASP A 8 5.97 5.15 -4.32
C ASP A 8 7.24 4.30 -4.49
N VAL A 9 7.61 3.53 -3.48
CA VAL A 9 8.81 2.67 -3.52
C VAL A 9 8.57 1.44 -4.37
N ASN A 10 9.46 1.21 -5.32
CA ASN A 10 9.35 0.06 -6.21
C ASN A 10 9.59 -1.26 -5.45
N SER A 11 8.55 -2.10 -5.33
CA SER A 11 8.58 -3.39 -4.61
C SER A 11 9.22 -3.25 -3.22
N ALA A 12 8.70 -2.38 -2.38
CA ALA A 12 9.31 -1.87 -1.15
C ALA A 12 10.00 -2.95 -0.30
N TYR A 13 9.26 -3.95 0.17
CA TYR A 13 9.81 -4.97 1.06
C TYR A 13 10.96 -5.76 0.41
N LEU A 14 10.82 -6.11 -0.86
CA LEU A 14 11.88 -6.82 -1.59
C LEU A 14 13.11 -5.92 -1.80
N SER A 15 12.88 -4.66 -2.20
CA SER A 15 13.96 -3.71 -2.45
C SER A 15 14.72 -3.37 -1.15
N TRP A 16 14.02 -3.18 -0.05
CA TRP A 16 14.65 -2.94 1.25
C TRP A 16 15.43 -4.15 1.75
N THR A 17 14.86 -5.36 1.63
CA THR A 17 15.59 -6.60 1.95
C THR A 17 16.83 -6.77 1.08
N ALA A 18 16.75 -6.47 -0.23
CA ALA A 18 17.90 -6.52 -1.12
C ALA A 18 19.03 -5.57 -0.68
N VAL A 19 18.68 -4.34 -0.30
CA VAL A 19 19.67 -3.36 0.23
C VAL A 19 20.34 -3.88 1.49
N LYS A 20 19.58 -4.53 2.40
CA LYS A 20 20.13 -5.14 3.62
C LYS A 20 21.13 -6.24 3.28
N LEU A 21 20.69 -7.22 2.50
CA LEU A 21 21.52 -8.38 2.13
C LEU A 21 22.82 -7.97 1.41
N LEU A 22 22.75 -6.98 0.52
CA LEU A 22 23.91 -6.46 -0.20
C LEU A 22 24.92 -5.74 0.74
N LYS A 23 24.45 -5.14 1.84
CA LYS A 23 25.32 -4.51 2.85
C LYS A 23 25.95 -5.52 3.80
N GLU A 24 25.23 -6.58 4.13
CA GLU A 24 25.65 -7.61 5.07
C GLU A 24 26.56 -8.67 4.44
N ALA A 25 26.49 -8.86 3.11
CA ALA A 25 27.37 -9.80 2.40
C ALA A 25 28.84 -9.45 2.59
N ALA A 26 29.64 -10.44 3.00
CA ALA A 26 31.08 -10.30 3.15
C ALA A 26 31.76 -9.85 1.86
N LYS A 27 32.96 -9.22 1.96
CA LYS A 27 33.67 -8.68 0.79
C LYS A 27 34.01 -9.74 -0.26
N ASP A 28 34.22 -10.97 0.18
CA ASP A 28 34.65 -12.10 -0.65
C ASP A 28 33.49 -13.00 -1.11
N GLU A 29 32.25 -12.72 -0.71
CA GLU A 29 31.08 -13.46 -1.15
C GLU A 29 30.48 -12.86 -2.43
N LYS A 30 30.02 -13.74 -3.33
CA LYS A 30 29.30 -13.31 -4.54
C LYS A 30 27.97 -12.67 -4.13
N LYS A 31 27.91 -11.35 -4.19
CA LYS A 31 26.71 -10.58 -3.83
C LYS A 31 25.59 -10.87 -4.82
N ILE A 32 24.54 -11.53 -4.34
CA ILE A 32 23.33 -11.78 -5.13
C ILE A 32 22.31 -10.70 -4.80
N ASP A 33 21.96 -9.90 -5.80
CA ASP A 33 20.86 -8.96 -5.67
C ASP A 33 19.54 -9.66 -5.99
N ILE A 34 18.74 -9.89 -4.95
CA ILE A 34 17.44 -10.59 -5.06
C ILE A 34 16.42 -9.87 -5.94
N ARG A 35 16.65 -8.60 -6.29
CA ARG A 35 15.80 -7.86 -7.24
C ARG A 35 15.95 -8.38 -8.66
N ASN A 36 17.09 -8.99 -9.00
CA ASN A 36 17.45 -9.43 -10.35
C ASN A 36 17.14 -10.91 -10.61
N ILE A 37 16.77 -11.68 -9.61
CA ILE A 37 16.40 -13.08 -9.69
C ILE A 37 14.93 -13.29 -9.30
N PRO A 38 14.30 -14.44 -9.64
CA PRO A 38 12.98 -14.77 -9.13
C PRO A 38 13.01 -14.88 -7.60
N ALA A 39 12.44 -13.87 -6.91
CA ALA A 39 12.42 -13.80 -5.46
C ALA A 39 11.12 -13.18 -4.96
N ILE A 40 10.67 -13.61 -3.79
CA ILE A 40 9.52 -13.05 -3.07
C ILE A 40 9.87 -12.81 -1.60
N ILE A 41 9.19 -11.82 -1.03
CA ILE A 41 9.07 -11.71 0.42
C ILE A 41 7.77 -12.38 0.82
N GLY A 42 7.83 -13.34 1.73
CA GLY A 42 6.65 -14.08 2.13
C GLY A 42 6.79 -14.71 3.51
N GLY A 43 5.64 -14.98 4.13
CA GLY A 43 5.58 -15.59 5.46
C GLY A 43 5.88 -17.09 5.46
N ASP A 44 5.82 -17.67 6.64
CA ASP A 44 6.07 -19.09 6.87
C ASP A 44 4.90 -19.95 6.35
N ARG A 45 5.19 -20.83 5.42
CA ARG A 45 4.19 -21.74 4.81
C ARG A 45 3.60 -22.72 5.84
N GLU A 46 4.40 -23.21 6.78
CA GLU A 46 3.99 -24.22 7.75
C GLU A 46 2.99 -23.64 8.78
N LYS A 47 3.02 -22.34 8.99
CA LYS A 47 2.14 -21.65 9.96
C LYS A 47 0.88 -21.04 9.33
N ARG A 48 0.43 -21.52 8.16
CA ARG A 48 -0.71 -20.93 7.40
C ARG A 48 -0.56 -19.44 7.07
N HIS A 49 0.66 -18.85 7.20
CA HIS A 49 0.96 -17.45 6.92
C HIS A 49 1.61 -17.22 5.55
N GLY A 50 1.55 -18.22 4.69
CA GLY A 50 2.28 -18.26 3.45
C GLY A 50 1.66 -17.46 2.32
N ILE A 51 1.67 -16.12 2.37
CA ILE A 51 1.29 -15.26 1.24
C ILE A 51 2.50 -14.47 0.71
N VAL A 52 2.46 -14.12 -0.57
CA VAL A 52 3.44 -13.24 -1.22
C VAL A 52 3.18 -11.79 -0.79
N LEU A 53 4.09 -11.19 -0.05
CA LEU A 53 4.01 -9.78 0.37
C LEU A 53 4.63 -8.84 -0.65
N ALA A 54 5.75 -9.22 -1.25
CA ALA A 54 6.41 -8.49 -2.33
C ALA A 54 7.12 -9.46 -3.26
N LYS A 55 7.38 -9.03 -4.50
CA LYS A 55 8.01 -9.86 -5.53
C LYS A 55 8.98 -9.07 -6.39
N SER A 56 9.99 -9.75 -6.93
CA SER A 56 10.90 -9.20 -7.93
C SER A 56 10.20 -9.08 -9.30
N ILE A 57 10.77 -8.23 -10.18
CA ILE A 57 10.32 -8.15 -11.58
C ILE A 57 10.50 -9.49 -12.28
N SER A 58 11.57 -10.23 -11.96
CA SER A 58 11.81 -11.58 -12.48
C SER A 58 10.71 -12.55 -12.04
N ALA A 59 10.27 -12.50 -10.78
CA ALA A 59 9.15 -13.31 -10.29
C ALA A 59 7.81 -12.93 -10.96
N LYS A 60 7.59 -11.63 -11.24
CA LYS A 60 6.38 -11.16 -11.95
C LYS A 60 6.24 -11.82 -13.33
N LYS A 61 7.34 -12.14 -14.04
CA LYS A 61 7.32 -12.79 -15.35
C LYS A 61 6.72 -14.21 -15.32
N PHE A 62 6.75 -14.88 -14.16
CA PHE A 62 6.09 -16.17 -13.93
C PHE A 62 4.61 -16.04 -13.54
N GLY A 63 4.02 -14.86 -13.64
CA GLY A 63 2.62 -14.62 -13.25
C GLY A 63 2.36 -14.63 -11.74
N ILE A 64 3.42 -14.47 -10.93
CA ILE A 64 3.28 -14.38 -9.47
C ILE A 64 2.66 -13.03 -9.12
N VAL A 65 1.67 -13.04 -8.22
CA VAL A 65 0.95 -11.83 -7.78
C VAL A 65 1.07 -11.64 -6.26
N THR A 66 1.11 -10.38 -5.82
CA THR A 66 1.09 -10.05 -4.39
C THR A 66 -0.25 -10.44 -3.78
N GLY A 67 -0.22 -11.03 -2.59
CA GLY A 67 -1.39 -11.54 -1.89
C GLY A 67 -1.75 -13.00 -2.21
N GLU A 68 -1.12 -13.63 -3.23
CA GLU A 68 -1.38 -15.05 -3.48
C GLU A 68 -0.66 -15.97 -2.47
N PRO A 69 -1.19 -17.19 -2.24
CA PRO A 69 -0.52 -18.19 -1.44
C PRO A 69 0.88 -18.55 -2.01
N ILE A 70 1.87 -18.71 -1.13
CA ILE A 70 3.24 -19.12 -1.53
C ILE A 70 3.21 -20.48 -2.27
N ALA A 71 2.30 -21.38 -1.91
CA ALA A 71 2.13 -22.65 -2.62
C ALA A 71 1.85 -22.44 -4.12
N ASN A 72 1.02 -21.46 -4.48
CA ASN A 72 0.74 -21.11 -5.88
C ASN A 72 1.96 -20.50 -6.57
N ALA A 73 2.71 -19.64 -5.84
CA ALA A 73 3.95 -19.06 -6.36
C ALA A 73 5.00 -20.14 -6.66
N LEU A 74 5.14 -21.16 -5.80
CA LEU A 74 6.03 -22.31 -6.02
C LEU A 74 5.60 -23.19 -7.18
N GLN A 75 4.29 -23.36 -7.43
CA GLN A 75 3.81 -24.08 -8.63
C GLN A 75 4.20 -23.33 -9.91
N LYS A 76 4.17 -22.00 -9.91
CA LYS A 76 4.54 -21.16 -11.06
C LYS A 76 6.06 -21.05 -11.24
N CYS A 77 6.82 -21.08 -10.16
CA CYS A 77 8.29 -20.98 -10.16
C CYS A 77 8.87 -21.83 -9.02
N PRO A 78 9.15 -23.14 -9.27
CA PRO A 78 9.61 -24.08 -8.22
C PRO A 78 10.90 -23.65 -7.50
N ASN A 79 11.79 -22.96 -8.20
CA ASN A 79 13.08 -22.50 -7.69
C ASN A 79 13.08 -21.05 -7.22
N ILE A 80 11.91 -20.50 -6.89
CA ILE A 80 11.82 -19.12 -6.40
C ILE A 80 12.48 -18.97 -5.03
N LEU A 81 13.28 -17.92 -4.87
CA LEU A 81 13.85 -17.58 -3.58
C LEU A 81 12.76 -16.95 -2.69
N ILE A 82 12.53 -17.52 -1.51
CA ILE A 82 11.59 -17.01 -0.51
C ILE A 82 12.39 -16.43 0.64
N VAL A 83 12.16 -15.15 0.96
CA VAL A 83 12.81 -14.47 2.08
C VAL A 83 11.74 -14.04 3.09
N PRO A 84 11.91 -14.33 4.40
CA PRO A 84 10.94 -13.91 5.41
C PRO A 84 10.89 -12.39 5.56
N PRO A 85 9.72 -11.81 5.92
CA PRO A 85 9.58 -10.38 6.12
C PRO A 85 10.18 -9.90 7.44
N GLU A 86 10.81 -8.72 7.40
CA GLU A 86 11.38 -8.04 8.55
C GLU A 86 10.70 -6.67 8.78
N HIS A 87 9.49 -6.66 9.33
CA HIS A 87 8.68 -5.45 9.47
C HIS A 87 9.36 -4.32 10.27
N GLY A 88 10.18 -4.65 11.28
CA GLY A 88 10.95 -3.67 12.03
C GLY A 88 11.94 -2.91 11.14
N TYR A 89 12.67 -3.63 10.31
CA TYR A 89 13.60 -3.05 9.34
C TYR A 89 12.86 -2.23 8.27
N TYR A 90 11.69 -2.68 7.81
CA TYR A 90 10.90 -1.93 6.82
C TYR A 90 10.41 -0.59 7.37
N ASN A 91 10.00 -0.54 8.64
CA ASN A 91 9.65 0.72 9.31
C ASN A 91 10.85 1.67 9.38
N GLU A 92 12.05 1.15 9.65
CA GLU A 92 13.28 1.94 9.67
C GLU A 92 13.58 2.55 8.29
N GLN A 93 13.47 1.75 7.21
CA GLN A 93 13.68 2.23 5.84
C GLN A 93 12.62 3.26 5.42
N SER A 94 11.38 3.05 5.81
CA SER A 94 10.29 4.02 5.64
C SER A 94 10.63 5.36 6.31
N HIS A 95 11.08 5.34 7.56
CA HIS A 95 11.49 6.57 8.26
C HIS A 95 12.67 7.25 7.57
N LYS A 96 13.68 6.50 7.08
CA LYS A 96 14.80 7.06 6.33
C LYS A 96 14.33 7.74 5.05
N LEU A 97 13.40 7.11 4.30
CA LEU A 97 12.80 7.71 3.11
C LEU A 97 12.07 9.01 3.45
N MET A 98 11.15 8.98 4.43
CA MET A 98 10.38 10.17 4.80
C MET A 98 11.27 11.31 5.29
N ASN A 99 12.33 11.01 6.05
CA ASN A 99 13.29 12.01 6.50
C ASN A 99 14.10 12.59 5.32
N LEU A 100 14.49 11.76 4.35
CA LEU A 100 15.13 12.25 3.14
C LEU A 100 14.20 13.17 2.33
N LEU A 101 12.95 12.78 2.14
CA LEU A 101 11.97 13.58 1.41
C LEU A 101 11.69 14.93 2.10
N ARG A 102 11.67 14.96 3.45
CA ARG A 102 11.54 16.20 4.22
C ARG A 102 12.69 17.18 4.06
N THR A 103 13.84 16.76 3.51
CA THR A 103 14.92 17.69 3.15
C THR A 103 14.59 18.51 1.89
N PHE A 104 13.60 18.10 1.12
CA PHE A 104 13.09 18.84 -0.04
C PHE A 104 11.97 19.80 0.33
N THR A 105 10.97 19.30 1.08
CA THR A 105 9.84 20.11 1.61
C THR A 105 9.28 19.46 2.88
N PRO A 106 8.79 20.26 3.86
CA PRO A 106 8.06 19.71 5.00
C PRO A 106 6.65 19.23 4.65
N ASP A 107 6.11 19.66 3.51
CA ASP A 107 4.71 19.44 3.12
C ASP A 107 4.51 18.04 2.53
N ILE A 108 4.59 17.03 3.41
CA ILE A 108 4.47 15.60 3.08
C ILE A 108 3.33 14.98 3.87
N GLU A 109 2.47 14.25 3.16
CA GLU A 109 1.46 13.35 3.70
C GLU A 109 1.91 11.91 3.47
N GLN A 110 2.33 11.23 4.53
CA GLN A 110 2.65 9.82 4.47
C GLN A 110 1.36 8.99 4.48
N VAL A 111 1.13 8.21 3.43
CA VAL A 111 -0.07 7.36 3.25
C VAL A 111 0.17 5.95 3.77
N SER A 112 1.34 5.39 3.47
CA SER A 112 1.74 4.05 3.92
C SER A 112 3.22 4.02 4.33
N VAL A 113 3.79 2.83 4.54
CA VAL A 113 5.21 2.67 4.83
C VAL A 113 6.09 3.01 3.63
N ASP A 114 5.56 2.96 2.42
CA ASP A 114 6.30 3.03 1.16
C ASP A 114 5.79 4.11 0.20
N GLU A 115 4.72 4.84 0.55
CA GLU A 115 4.17 5.89 -0.32
C GLU A 115 3.78 7.16 0.44
N CYS A 116 3.90 8.29 -0.24
CA CYS A 116 3.49 9.58 0.27
C CYS A 116 3.08 10.53 -0.85
N TYR A 117 2.29 11.54 -0.48
CA TYR A 117 2.11 12.75 -1.29
C TYR A 117 3.02 13.87 -0.78
N MET A 118 3.48 14.70 -1.71
CA MET A 118 4.33 15.86 -1.45
C MET A 118 3.78 17.07 -2.20
N ASP A 119 3.58 18.19 -1.51
CA ASP A 119 3.21 19.46 -2.15
C ASP A 119 4.48 20.18 -2.66
N PHE A 120 4.50 20.43 -3.95
CA PHE A 120 5.61 21.13 -4.62
C PHE A 120 5.46 22.65 -4.56
N SER A 121 4.29 23.18 -4.20
CA SER A 121 3.98 24.61 -4.29
C SER A 121 4.93 25.49 -3.48
N GLY A 122 5.35 25.03 -2.30
CA GLY A 122 6.27 25.76 -1.43
C GLY A 122 7.71 25.86 -1.94
N ILE A 123 8.12 24.96 -2.84
CA ILE A 123 9.51 24.85 -3.34
C ILE A 123 9.64 25.10 -4.85
N GLN A 124 8.57 25.55 -5.49
CA GLN A 124 8.53 25.72 -6.94
C GLN A 124 9.62 26.67 -7.51
N ASN A 125 10.04 27.65 -6.71
CA ASN A 125 11.06 28.61 -7.11
C ASN A 125 12.51 28.09 -6.97
N GLU A 126 12.69 26.94 -6.30
CA GLU A 126 14.00 26.32 -6.09
C GLU A 126 14.41 25.40 -7.25
N TYR A 127 13.47 25.10 -8.15
CA TYR A 127 13.67 24.14 -9.24
C TYR A 127 13.21 24.72 -10.57
N PRO A 128 13.90 24.39 -11.69
CA PRO A 128 13.50 24.86 -13.02
C PRO A 128 12.10 24.37 -13.45
N SER A 129 11.65 23.23 -12.93
CA SER A 129 10.34 22.68 -13.20
C SER A 129 9.98 21.58 -12.18
N PRO A 130 8.69 21.23 -12.02
CA PRO A 130 8.26 20.07 -11.22
C PRO A 130 8.95 18.78 -11.67
N LEU A 131 9.12 18.61 -12.97
CA LEU A 131 9.78 17.44 -13.56
C LEU A 131 11.24 17.33 -13.12
N ALA A 132 11.99 18.45 -13.13
CA ALA A 132 13.39 18.48 -12.67
C ALA A 132 13.52 18.11 -11.18
N CYS A 133 12.62 18.62 -10.33
CA CYS A 133 12.58 18.28 -8.93
C CYS A 133 12.28 16.77 -8.72
N ALA A 134 11.29 16.22 -9.43
CA ALA A 134 10.92 14.81 -9.33
C ALA A 134 12.07 13.86 -9.73
N TYR A 135 12.80 14.17 -10.80
CA TYR A 135 14.02 13.43 -11.17
C TYR A 135 15.08 13.53 -10.08
N LYS A 136 15.34 14.73 -9.53
CA LYS A 136 16.30 14.90 -8.44
C LYS A 136 15.92 14.10 -7.21
N ILE A 137 14.64 14.08 -6.81
CA ILE A 137 14.14 13.27 -5.70
C ILE A 137 14.43 11.78 -5.97
N LYS A 138 13.99 11.28 -7.12
CA LYS A 138 14.15 9.89 -7.53
C LYS A 138 15.62 9.45 -7.51
N ASP A 139 16.50 10.24 -8.09
CA ASP A 139 17.92 9.93 -8.17
C ASP A 139 18.60 10.04 -6.80
N THR A 140 18.21 11.01 -5.96
CA THR A 140 18.72 11.15 -4.59
C THR A 140 18.31 9.94 -3.72
N VAL A 141 17.06 9.45 -3.84
CA VAL A 141 16.61 8.24 -3.14
C VAL A 141 17.46 7.03 -3.55
N LYS A 142 17.65 6.85 -4.85
CA LYS A 142 18.46 5.76 -5.40
C LYS A 142 19.91 5.81 -4.91
N GLU A 143 20.53 6.96 -4.96
CA GLU A 143 21.92 7.17 -4.55
C GLU A 143 22.12 6.98 -3.04
N LYS A 144 21.29 7.64 -2.22
CA LYS A 144 21.49 7.66 -0.76
C LYS A 144 20.92 6.44 -0.05
N LEU A 145 19.80 5.87 -0.53
CA LEU A 145 19.10 4.78 0.14
C LEU A 145 19.26 3.43 -0.56
N GLY A 146 19.70 3.39 -1.83
CA GLY A 146 20.01 2.16 -2.58
C GLY A 146 18.79 1.44 -3.15
N PHE A 147 17.61 2.04 -3.13
CA PHE A 147 16.39 1.54 -3.78
C PHE A 147 15.76 2.61 -4.66
N THR A 148 14.78 2.23 -5.47
CA THR A 148 14.17 3.13 -6.43
C THR A 148 12.73 3.49 -6.05
N VAL A 149 12.29 4.65 -6.51
CA VAL A 149 10.91 5.12 -6.39
C VAL A 149 10.35 5.49 -7.76
N ASN A 150 9.04 5.40 -7.89
CA ASN A 150 8.30 6.08 -8.94
C ASN A 150 7.76 7.40 -8.42
N VAL A 151 7.71 8.41 -9.27
CA VAL A 151 7.13 9.72 -8.96
C VAL A 151 6.05 10.05 -9.99
N GLY A 152 4.83 10.23 -9.52
CA GLY A 152 3.73 10.75 -10.33
C GLY A 152 3.48 12.22 -10.03
N ILE A 153 3.31 13.04 -11.05
CA ILE A 153 3.13 14.50 -10.95
C ILE A 153 1.77 14.88 -11.49
N SER A 154 1.01 15.66 -10.72
CA SER A 154 -0.27 16.20 -11.15
C SER A 154 -0.65 17.47 -10.37
N ASP A 155 -1.80 18.02 -10.72
CA ASP A 155 -2.48 19.11 -10.00
C ASP A 155 -3.54 18.63 -9.00
N VAL A 156 -3.76 17.30 -8.91
CA VAL A 156 -4.62 16.65 -7.91
C VAL A 156 -4.05 15.30 -7.45
N LYS A 157 -4.37 14.90 -6.22
CA LYS A 157 -3.78 13.70 -5.60
C LYS A 157 -4.06 12.42 -6.37
N VAL A 158 -5.32 12.19 -6.77
CA VAL A 158 -5.70 10.97 -7.49
C VAL A 158 -4.92 10.80 -8.79
N LEU A 159 -4.72 11.87 -9.56
CA LEU A 159 -3.97 11.81 -10.82
C LEU A 159 -2.46 11.63 -10.58
N ALA A 160 -1.91 12.23 -9.53
CA ALA A 160 -0.52 11.99 -9.12
C ALA A 160 -0.31 10.51 -8.75
N LYS A 161 -1.28 9.89 -8.02
CA LYS A 161 -1.25 8.46 -7.71
C LYS A 161 -1.32 7.62 -8.99
N MET A 162 -2.26 7.88 -9.87
CA MET A 162 -2.37 7.18 -11.14
C MET A 162 -1.10 7.27 -11.98
N ALA A 163 -0.49 8.47 -12.05
CA ALA A 163 0.76 8.68 -12.78
C ALA A 163 1.91 7.83 -12.25
N SER A 164 2.05 7.70 -10.92
CA SER A 164 3.11 6.89 -10.32
C SER A 164 2.99 5.39 -10.62
N ASP A 165 1.81 4.93 -11.01
CA ASP A 165 1.53 3.52 -11.30
C ASP A 165 1.69 3.15 -12.79
N PHE A 166 1.84 4.10 -13.72
CA PHE A 166 1.89 3.82 -15.17
C PHE A 166 2.98 2.81 -15.55
N THR A 167 4.21 3.19 -15.48
CA THR A 167 5.34 2.29 -15.78
C THR A 167 6.31 2.28 -14.62
N LYS A 168 6.61 1.10 -14.09
CA LYS A 168 7.57 0.86 -13.02
C LYS A 168 8.68 -0.07 -13.49
N PRO A 169 9.88 -0.02 -12.95
CA PRO A 169 10.35 0.82 -11.84
C PRO A 169 11.12 2.07 -12.29
N ASP A 170 11.48 2.94 -11.32
CA ASP A 170 12.45 4.02 -11.44
C ASP A 170 12.07 5.05 -12.50
N LYS A 171 10.81 5.49 -12.50
CA LYS A 171 10.24 6.41 -13.49
C LYS A 171 9.60 7.64 -12.85
N VAL A 172 9.52 8.70 -13.66
CA VAL A 172 8.74 9.90 -13.38
C VAL A 172 7.68 10.05 -14.47
N HIS A 173 6.44 10.25 -14.09
CA HIS A 173 5.32 10.43 -15.01
C HIS A 173 4.48 11.64 -14.63
N THR A 174 3.89 12.27 -15.63
CA THR A 174 2.87 13.31 -15.44
C THR A 174 1.49 12.79 -15.83
N LEU A 175 0.47 13.24 -15.12
CA LEU A 175 -0.92 13.08 -15.50
C LEU A 175 -1.71 14.31 -15.05
N TYR A 176 -1.69 15.36 -15.84
CA TYR A 176 -2.51 16.54 -15.61
C TYR A 176 -3.92 16.33 -16.17
N ARG A 177 -4.88 17.12 -15.70
CA ARG A 177 -6.28 17.02 -16.18
C ARG A 177 -6.41 17.07 -17.71
N ARG A 178 -5.58 17.86 -18.39
CA ARG A 178 -5.53 17.94 -19.87
C ARG A 178 -5.04 16.64 -20.54
N GLU A 179 -4.35 15.76 -19.81
CA GLU A 179 -3.73 14.53 -20.32
C GLU A 179 -4.59 13.29 -20.04
N ILE A 180 -5.69 13.42 -19.28
CA ILE A 180 -6.52 12.29 -18.82
C ILE A 180 -7.03 11.45 -20.00
N LYS A 181 -7.57 12.09 -21.02
CA LYS A 181 -8.16 11.39 -22.18
C LYS A 181 -7.14 10.57 -22.94
N GLU A 182 -5.93 11.07 -23.06
CA GLU A 182 -4.85 10.44 -23.81
C GLU A 182 -4.16 9.34 -22.97
N LYS A 183 -3.81 9.64 -21.70
CA LYS A 183 -2.97 8.77 -20.89
C LYS A 183 -3.74 7.80 -19.98
N MET A 184 -4.95 8.15 -19.53
CA MET A 184 -5.66 7.40 -18.50
C MET A 184 -6.93 6.71 -19.03
N TRP A 185 -7.72 7.34 -19.90
CA TRP A 185 -9.00 6.81 -20.33
C TRP A 185 -8.90 5.49 -21.10
N GLN A 186 -7.76 5.21 -21.72
CA GLN A 186 -7.51 3.96 -22.45
C GLN A 186 -7.20 2.77 -21.53
N LEU A 187 -6.86 3.04 -20.26
CA LEU A 187 -6.52 1.99 -19.32
C LEU A 187 -7.76 1.17 -18.90
N PRO A 188 -7.57 -0.12 -18.62
CA PRO A 188 -8.62 -0.95 -18.02
C PRO A 188 -9.17 -0.32 -16.74
N VAL A 189 -10.47 -0.49 -16.47
CA VAL A 189 -11.13 0.14 -15.32
C VAL A 189 -10.59 -0.33 -13.98
N GLU A 190 -10.05 -1.55 -13.92
CA GLU A 190 -9.38 -2.12 -12.75
C GLU A 190 -8.08 -1.41 -12.35
N GLU A 191 -7.49 -0.63 -13.25
CA GLU A 191 -6.30 0.17 -12.96
C GLU A 191 -6.63 1.50 -12.30
N LEU A 192 -7.92 1.91 -12.29
CA LEU A 192 -8.31 3.12 -11.60
C LEU A 192 -8.15 2.97 -10.09
N TYR A 193 -7.50 3.97 -9.47
CA TYR A 193 -7.37 4.03 -8.03
C TYR A 193 -8.74 3.86 -7.33
N MET A 194 -8.80 3.02 -6.31
CA MET A 194 -10.02 2.63 -5.57
C MET A 194 -10.97 1.68 -6.34
N ALA A 195 -10.74 1.32 -7.58
CA ALA A 195 -11.53 0.31 -8.29
C ALA A 195 -11.18 -1.12 -7.84
N GLY A 196 -11.72 -1.55 -6.71
CA GLY A 196 -11.52 -2.91 -6.19
C GLY A 196 -12.32 -3.96 -6.97
N LYS A 197 -11.97 -5.25 -6.83
CA LYS A 197 -12.58 -6.39 -7.56
C LYS A 197 -14.10 -6.37 -7.59
N SER A 198 -14.76 -6.06 -6.47
CA SER A 198 -16.22 -6.00 -6.40
C SER A 198 -16.80 -4.90 -7.28
N SER A 199 -16.21 -3.70 -7.25
CA SER A 199 -16.63 -2.58 -8.09
C SER A 199 -16.37 -2.86 -9.56
N VAL A 200 -15.19 -3.41 -9.91
CA VAL A 200 -14.83 -3.81 -11.27
C VAL A 200 -15.84 -4.83 -11.82
N ASN A 201 -16.19 -5.86 -11.07
CA ASN A 201 -17.19 -6.85 -11.48
C ASN A 201 -18.55 -6.21 -11.75
N THR A 202 -18.95 -5.21 -10.97
CA THR A 202 -20.19 -4.47 -11.18
C THR A 202 -20.11 -3.60 -12.45
N LEU A 203 -18.99 -2.89 -12.64
CA LEU A 203 -18.74 -2.08 -13.84
C LEU A 203 -18.74 -2.92 -15.11
N HIS A 204 -18.09 -4.08 -15.11
CA HIS A 204 -18.10 -5.01 -16.24
C HIS A 204 -19.54 -5.49 -16.59
N LYS A 205 -20.39 -5.77 -15.59
CA LYS A 205 -21.81 -6.11 -15.82
C LYS A 205 -22.59 -4.96 -16.45
N LEU A 206 -22.16 -3.70 -16.26
CA LEU A 206 -22.71 -2.51 -16.88
C LEU A 206 -22.11 -2.21 -18.27
N GLY A 207 -21.17 -3.05 -18.75
CA GLY A 207 -20.47 -2.84 -20.03
C GLY A 207 -19.35 -1.82 -19.97
N ILE A 208 -18.87 -1.48 -18.78
CA ILE A 208 -17.78 -0.51 -18.54
C ILE A 208 -16.49 -1.27 -18.31
N TYR A 209 -15.56 -1.23 -19.27
CA TYR A 209 -14.30 -1.99 -19.27
C TYR A 209 -13.06 -1.09 -19.16
N ASN A 210 -13.16 0.20 -19.48
CA ASN A 210 -12.06 1.13 -19.38
C ASN A 210 -12.47 2.41 -18.64
N ILE A 211 -11.47 3.18 -18.22
CA ILE A 211 -11.67 4.40 -17.43
C ILE A 211 -12.44 5.45 -18.21
N GLY A 212 -12.25 5.55 -19.55
CA GLY A 212 -12.97 6.49 -20.39
C GLY A 212 -14.47 6.20 -20.48
N GLN A 213 -14.85 4.92 -20.56
CA GLN A 213 -16.26 4.50 -20.50
C GLN A 213 -16.88 4.85 -19.15
N LEU A 214 -16.14 4.64 -18.05
CA LEU A 214 -16.58 5.05 -16.71
C LEU A 214 -16.78 6.56 -16.62
N ALA A 215 -15.81 7.35 -17.09
CA ALA A 215 -15.84 8.81 -17.05
C ALA A 215 -17.00 9.42 -17.84
N THR A 216 -17.42 8.76 -18.92
CA THR A 216 -18.53 9.21 -19.79
C THR A 216 -19.88 8.60 -19.44
N SER A 217 -19.92 7.66 -18.49
CA SER A 217 -21.17 7.05 -18.00
C SER A 217 -22.00 8.06 -17.21
N PRO A 218 -23.34 7.96 -17.28
CA PRO A 218 -24.20 8.78 -16.42
C PRO A 218 -23.96 8.48 -14.94
N GLU A 219 -23.69 9.52 -14.14
CA GLU A 219 -23.37 9.40 -12.71
C GLU A 219 -24.46 8.63 -11.94
N TYR A 220 -25.74 8.89 -12.24
CA TYR A 220 -26.87 8.25 -11.55
C TYR A 220 -26.90 6.71 -11.72
N ILE A 221 -26.42 6.18 -12.85
CA ILE A 221 -26.32 4.72 -13.06
C ILE A 221 -25.27 4.13 -12.13
N LEU A 222 -24.12 4.81 -11.99
CA LEU A 222 -23.04 4.36 -11.11
C LEU A 222 -23.47 4.44 -9.63
N GLU A 223 -24.17 5.49 -9.25
CA GLU A 223 -24.72 5.62 -7.89
C GLU A 223 -25.79 4.57 -7.58
N ALA A 224 -26.64 4.21 -8.53
CA ALA A 224 -27.65 3.17 -8.36
C ALA A 224 -27.03 1.79 -8.05
N HIS A 225 -25.90 1.45 -8.67
CA HIS A 225 -25.25 0.15 -8.54
C HIS A 225 -24.10 0.11 -7.49
N LEU A 226 -23.35 1.19 -7.33
CA LEU A 226 -22.18 1.28 -6.46
C LEU A 226 -22.33 2.30 -5.31
N LYS A 227 -23.50 2.95 -5.23
CA LYS A 227 -23.81 3.97 -4.21
C LYS A 227 -22.77 5.10 -4.25
N LYS A 228 -22.44 5.67 -3.09
CA LYS A 228 -21.43 6.73 -2.95
C LYS A 228 -20.08 6.39 -3.60
N HIS A 229 -19.73 5.11 -3.64
CA HIS A 229 -18.46 4.68 -4.24
C HIS A 229 -18.47 4.82 -5.76
N GLY A 230 -19.62 4.63 -6.41
CA GLY A 230 -19.78 4.87 -7.86
C GLY A 230 -19.50 6.31 -8.25
N LYS A 231 -20.00 7.28 -7.46
CA LYS A 231 -19.69 8.69 -7.63
C LYS A 231 -18.20 8.99 -7.49
N ILE A 232 -17.53 8.45 -6.45
CA ILE A 232 -16.09 8.62 -6.25
C ILE A 232 -15.29 8.12 -7.45
N LEU A 233 -15.61 6.92 -7.96
CA LEU A 233 -14.93 6.36 -9.13
C LEU A 233 -15.15 7.21 -10.38
N TRP A 234 -16.38 7.74 -10.58
CA TRP A 234 -16.68 8.65 -11.68
C TRP A 234 -15.91 9.96 -11.56
N GLU A 235 -15.86 10.57 -10.37
CA GLU A 235 -15.08 11.77 -10.10
C GLU A 235 -13.60 11.53 -10.42
N TYR A 236 -13.02 10.42 -9.93
CA TYR A 236 -11.63 10.05 -10.17
C TYR A 236 -11.31 9.81 -11.64
N ALA A 237 -12.21 9.13 -12.38
CA ALA A 237 -12.07 8.95 -13.82
C ALA A 237 -12.08 10.27 -14.61
N ASN A 238 -12.72 11.30 -14.06
CA ASN A 238 -12.76 12.66 -14.61
C ASN A 238 -11.68 13.60 -14.01
N GLY A 239 -10.76 13.07 -13.16
CA GLY A 239 -9.71 13.85 -12.51
C GLY A 239 -10.26 14.88 -11.50
N ILE A 240 -11.40 14.57 -10.91
CA ILE A 240 -12.03 15.39 -9.87
C ILE A 240 -11.63 14.82 -8.51
N ASP A 241 -10.79 15.55 -7.79
CA ASP A 241 -10.38 15.24 -6.43
C ASP A 241 -10.16 16.56 -5.69
N LYS A 242 -10.84 16.72 -4.56
CA LYS A 242 -10.81 17.92 -3.73
C LYS A 242 -9.85 17.77 -2.54
N SER A 243 -9.26 16.60 -2.36
CA SER A 243 -8.33 16.34 -1.28
C SER A 243 -7.03 17.15 -1.47
N VAL A 244 -6.50 17.65 -0.37
CA VAL A 244 -5.22 18.37 -0.30
C VAL A 244 -4.17 17.52 0.40
N VAL A 245 -2.90 17.84 0.23
CA VAL A 245 -1.82 17.20 0.99
C VAL A 245 -1.97 17.57 2.46
N ASN A 246 -2.26 16.56 3.30
CA ASN A 246 -2.47 16.73 4.72
C ASN A 246 -1.19 16.38 5.50
N THR A 247 -0.49 17.40 5.97
CA THR A 247 0.75 17.22 6.74
C THR A 247 0.51 16.78 8.20
N LYS A 248 -0.73 16.90 8.67
CA LYS A 248 -1.09 16.47 10.02
C LYS A 248 -1.42 14.99 10.01
N ARG A 249 -0.77 14.24 10.89
CA ARG A 249 -1.11 12.84 11.10
C ARG A 249 -2.54 12.75 11.67
N GLU A 250 -3.41 12.05 10.96
CA GLU A 250 -4.75 11.77 11.48
C GLU A 250 -4.65 10.91 12.75
N GLU A 251 -5.53 11.16 13.71
CA GLU A 251 -5.68 10.29 14.87
C GLU A 251 -6.18 8.92 14.44
N LEU A 252 -5.62 7.89 15.06
CA LEU A 252 -6.04 6.52 14.78
C LEU A 252 -7.49 6.31 15.23
N LYS A 253 -8.35 5.91 14.32
CA LYS A 253 -9.77 5.60 14.62
C LYS A 253 -9.95 4.28 15.36
N GLY A 254 -8.95 3.42 15.32
CA GLY A 254 -8.97 2.13 16.00
C GLY A 254 -7.59 1.47 16.00
N VAL A 255 -7.36 0.63 17.01
CA VAL A 255 -6.17 -0.22 17.13
C VAL A 255 -6.63 -1.66 17.18
N GLY A 256 -6.11 -2.50 16.30
CA GLY A 256 -6.49 -3.91 16.23
C GLY A 256 -5.29 -4.83 16.09
N ASN A 257 -5.49 -6.09 16.46
CA ASN A 257 -4.55 -7.17 16.19
C ASN A 257 -5.33 -8.43 15.80
N SER A 258 -4.76 -9.26 14.95
CA SER A 258 -5.35 -10.54 14.56
C SER A 258 -4.27 -11.60 14.39
N ILE A 259 -4.65 -12.85 14.49
CA ILE A 259 -3.79 -14.00 14.22
C ILE A 259 -4.57 -15.04 13.41
N THR A 260 -3.92 -15.66 12.45
CA THR A 260 -4.42 -16.90 11.82
C THR A 260 -3.73 -18.06 12.51
N LEU A 261 -4.51 -18.96 13.08
CA LEU A 261 -3.98 -20.12 13.79
C LEU A 261 -3.47 -21.19 12.82
N PRO A 262 -2.43 -21.95 13.17
CA PRO A 262 -1.90 -23.03 12.33
C PRO A 262 -2.85 -24.22 12.22
N TYR A 263 -3.83 -24.33 13.11
CA TYR A 263 -4.86 -25.38 13.17
C TYR A 263 -6.24 -24.77 13.48
N ASP A 264 -7.28 -25.55 13.26
CA ASP A 264 -8.64 -25.15 13.62
C ASP A 264 -8.85 -25.41 15.12
N LEU A 265 -9.51 -24.48 15.79
CA LEU A 265 -9.64 -24.44 17.24
C LEU A 265 -11.11 -24.46 17.63
N ASP A 266 -11.46 -25.38 18.54
CA ASP A 266 -12.80 -25.57 19.13
C ASP A 266 -12.81 -25.52 20.66
N ASN A 267 -11.64 -25.40 21.28
CA ASN A 267 -11.48 -25.35 22.73
C ASN A 267 -11.58 -23.90 23.25
N MET A 268 -12.56 -23.65 24.13
CA MET A 268 -12.84 -22.32 24.66
C MET A 268 -11.70 -21.77 25.53
N GLU A 269 -11.04 -22.58 26.35
CA GLU A 269 -9.92 -22.12 27.19
C GLU A 269 -8.74 -21.65 26.35
N GLU A 270 -8.49 -22.31 25.22
CA GLU A 270 -7.41 -21.93 24.32
C GLU A 270 -7.77 -20.66 23.54
N ILE A 271 -9.04 -20.51 23.12
CA ILE A 271 -9.55 -19.28 22.50
C ILE A 271 -9.38 -18.09 23.45
N GLU A 272 -9.75 -18.24 24.74
CA GLU A 272 -9.62 -17.18 25.73
C GLU A 272 -8.15 -16.77 25.94
N LYS A 273 -7.23 -17.73 26.01
CA LYS A 273 -5.80 -17.44 26.11
C LYS A 273 -5.28 -16.65 24.91
N ILE A 274 -5.73 -17.00 23.70
CA ILE A 274 -5.35 -16.30 22.47
C ILE A 274 -5.94 -14.88 22.46
N LEU A 275 -7.20 -14.73 22.82
CA LEU A 275 -7.84 -13.41 22.91
C LEU A 275 -7.14 -12.52 23.95
N LEU A 276 -6.76 -13.07 25.10
CA LEU A 276 -5.98 -12.32 26.10
C LEU A 276 -4.63 -11.87 25.54
N GLN A 277 -3.92 -12.72 24.82
CA GLN A 277 -2.65 -12.33 24.18
C GLN A 277 -2.84 -11.23 23.11
N LEU A 278 -3.94 -11.28 22.35
CA LEU A 278 -4.26 -10.26 21.37
C LEU A 278 -4.65 -8.93 22.03
N SER A 279 -5.47 -8.98 23.10
CA SER A 279 -5.89 -7.79 23.85
C SER A 279 -4.69 -7.10 24.51
N GLU A 280 -3.76 -7.83 25.12
CA GLU A 280 -2.53 -7.28 25.68
C GLU A 280 -1.65 -6.59 24.63
N LYS A 281 -1.55 -7.16 23.41
CA LYS A 281 -0.83 -6.51 22.30
C LYS A 281 -1.51 -5.21 21.86
N VAL A 282 -2.85 -5.18 21.82
CA VAL A 282 -3.64 -3.98 21.50
C VAL A 282 -3.47 -2.94 22.60
N ALA A 283 -3.62 -3.32 23.87
CA ALA A 283 -3.42 -2.47 25.03
C ALA A 283 -2.02 -1.85 25.05
N GLY A 284 -0.98 -2.66 24.79
CA GLY A 284 0.39 -2.15 24.68
C GLY A 284 0.57 -1.08 23.58
N ARG A 285 -0.14 -1.23 22.44
CA ARG A 285 -0.15 -0.21 21.37
C ARG A 285 -0.90 1.05 21.78
N LEU A 286 -2.03 0.92 22.47
CA LEU A 286 -2.80 2.06 23.01
C LEU A 286 -1.94 2.85 23.99
N ARG A 287 -1.32 2.21 24.99
CA ARG A 287 -0.43 2.85 25.96
C ARG A 287 0.73 3.58 25.28
N LYS A 288 1.39 2.92 24.30
CA LYS A 288 2.48 3.53 23.52
C LYS A 288 2.01 4.76 22.73
N GLY A 289 0.78 4.72 22.21
CA GLY A 289 0.13 5.83 21.50
C GLY A 289 -0.50 6.88 22.43
N LYS A 290 -0.47 6.70 23.76
CA LYS A 290 -1.19 7.54 24.75
C LYS A 290 -2.68 7.64 24.42
N GLN A 291 -3.29 6.53 24.00
CA GLN A 291 -4.69 6.43 23.61
C GLN A 291 -5.43 5.44 24.52
N MET A 292 -6.73 5.60 24.58
CA MET A 292 -7.64 4.71 25.31
C MET A 292 -8.77 4.25 24.39
N ALA A 293 -9.22 3.02 24.55
CA ALA A 293 -10.37 2.48 23.83
C ALA A 293 -11.65 2.61 24.66
N LYS A 294 -12.76 2.95 24.01
CA LYS A 294 -14.09 2.91 24.60
C LYS A 294 -14.94 1.80 24.04
N THR A 295 -14.73 1.43 22.78
CA THR A 295 -15.42 0.31 22.13
C THR A 295 -14.43 -0.82 21.89
N VAL A 296 -14.78 -2.01 22.34
CA VAL A 296 -14.00 -3.26 22.13
C VAL A 296 -14.80 -4.16 21.18
N ALA A 297 -14.13 -4.66 20.16
CA ALA A 297 -14.72 -5.58 19.19
C ALA A 297 -13.88 -6.85 19.05
N VAL A 298 -14.55 -7.99 18.94
CA VAL A 298 -13.94 -9.28 18.63
C VAL A 298 -14.55 -9.80 17.34
N GLU A 299 -13.70 -10.22 16.42
CA GLU A 299 -14.09 -10.91 15.18
C GLU A 299 -13.47 -12.29 15.16
N VAL A 300 -14.28 -13.30 14.90
CA VAL A 300 -13.84 -14.69 14.68
C VAL A 300 -14.13 -15.04 13.23
N LYS A 301 -13.14 -15.65 12.57
CA LYS A 301 -13.27 -16.20 11.23
C LYS A 301 -13.15 -17.71 11.31
N TYR A 302 -14.19 -18.41 10.91
CA TYR A 302 -14.25 -19.87 10.90
C TYR A 302 -13.47 -20.48 9.71
N ASN A 303 -13.29 -21.79 9.70
CA ASN A 303 -12.58 -22.53 8.65
C ASN A 303 -13.29 -22.50 7.29
N ASP A 304 -14.61 -22.29 7.27
CA ASP A 304 -15.44 -22.04 6.07
C ASP A 304 -15.38 -20.58 5.58
N PHE A 305 -14.55 -19.74 6.21
CA PHE A 305 -14.39 -18.32 5.97
C PHE A 305 -15.57 -17.41 6.38
N ILE A 306 -16.63 -17.98 6.98
CA ILE A 306 -17.69 -17.18 7.60
C ILE A 306 -17.12 -16.39 8.77
N LYS A 307 -17.59 -15.17 8.96
CA LYS A 307 -17.16 -14.28 10.03
C LYS A 307 -18.29 -14.03 11.01
N ALA A 308 -17.97 -14.04 12.28
CA ALA A 308 -18.83 -13.56 13.35
C ALA A 308 -18.11 -12.44 14.12
N SER A 309 -18.83 -11.36 14.42
CA SER A 309 -18.28 -10.28 15.23
C SER A 309 -19.23 -9.85 16.32
N ARG A 310 -18.68 -9.39 17.44
CA ARG A 310 -19.38 -8.74 18.53
C ARG A 310 -18.59 -7.55 19.00
N GLN A 311 -19.29 -6.49 19.41
CA GLN A 311 -18.68 -5.32 20.00
C GLN A 311 -19.46 -4.88 21.23
N THR A 312 -18.76 -4.24 22.16
CA THR A 312 -19.35 -3.59 23.32
C THR A 312 -18.71 -2.24 23.53
N THR A 313 -19.51 -1.31 24.05
CA THR A 313 -19.00 0.00 24.46
C THR A 313 -18.89 -0.01 25.99
N LEU A 314 -17.70 0.28 26.49
CA LEU A 314 -17.41 0.31 27.90
C LEU A 314 -17.92 1.61 28.56
N ASP A 315 -18.27 1.56 29.81
CA ASP A 315 -18.67 2.74 30.59
C ASP A 315 -17.50 3.72 30.74
N ARG A 316 -16.29 3.20 30.91
CA ARG A 316 -15.03 3.98 31.02
C ARG A 316 -14.05 3.56 29.93
N CYS A 317 -13.29 4.55 29.46
CA CYS A 317 -12.18 4.27 28.53
C CYS A 317 -11.07 3.49 29.25
N THR A 318 -10.42 2.57 28.51
CA THR A 318 -9.34 1.72 29.05
C THR A 318 -8.20 1.57 28.05
N ASP A 319 -7.00 1.34 28.56
CA ASP A 319 -5.81 0.85 27.86
C ASP A 319 -5.29 -0.46 28.47
N SER A 320 -6.12 -1.11 29.31
CA SER A 320 -5.87 -2.44 29.86
C SER A 320 -6.18 -3.53 28.83
N GLY A 321 -5.47 -4.63 28.89
CA GLY A 321 -5.73 -5.83 28.11
C GLY A 321 -6.72 -6.80 28.78
N THR A 322 -7.08 -6.53 30.03
CA THR A 322 -7.98 -7.34 30.86
C THR A 322 -9.22 -6.57 31.26
#